data_31ce8b4285d2eee6647d94002f4a01fe
#
_entry.id   31ce8b4285d2eee6647d94002f4a01fe
#
_cell.length_a   1.000
_cell.length_b   1.000
_cell.length_c   1.000
_cell.angle_alpha   90.00
_cell.angle_beta   90.00
_cell.angle_gamma   90.00
#
_symmetry.space_group_name_H-M   'P 1'
#
loop_
_entity.id
_entity.type
_entity.pdbx_description
1 polymer ?
#
loop_
_entity_poly.entity_id
_entity_poly.type
_entity_poly.pdbx_seq_one_letter_code
_entity_poly.pdbx_strand_id
1 'polypeptide(L)'
;MADKKKFSLGGIDNAAEEKGSFIKTLWQILKFLVVSGLVTIIQLVLANVLPLVFDSVTATLPAFLQGIFAPNTIFDATTAEGIEQIGKYVVGGTIENGVVVGGVVTWGYLLPFFLSNLIANIYGFWQNKKTTFKSDAPWYNFAIYIVLMIALILFSTWLQGWIVGIIAKVDW
;
A
#
# COMPACT_ATOMS: atom_id res chain seq x y z
N MET A 1 -22.63 -41.31 20.34
CA MET A 1 -22.70 -40.06 19.54
C MET A 1 -21.40 -39.34 19.75
N ALA A 2 -20.51 -39.30 18.75
CA ALA A 2 -19.25 -38.60 18.85
C ALA A 2 -19.51 -37.11 18.70
N ASP A 3 -19.21 -36.35 19.75
CA ASP A 3 -19.30 -34.90 19.81
C ASP A 3 -18.34 -34.31 18.75
N LYS A 4 -18.87 -33.80 17.63
CA LYS A 4 -18.09 -33.08 16.64
C LYS A 4 -17.63 -31.81 17.31
N LYS A 5 -16.42 -31.81 17.93
CA LYS A 5 -15.76 -30.60 18.37
C LYS A 5 -15.78 -29.60 17.19
N LYS A 6 -16.63 -28.57 17.28
CA LYS A 6 -16.65 -27.49 16.31
C LYS A 6 -15.24 -26.89 16.26
N PHE A 7 -14.62 -27.02 15.09
CA PHE A 7 -13.33 -26.40 14.80
C PHE A 7 -13.50 -24.89 14.98
N SER A 8 -12.92 -24.32 16.04
CA SER A 8 -12.97 -22.90 16.32
C SER A 8 -11.56 -22.36 16.49
N LEU A 9 -11.30 -21.18 15.93
CA LEU A 9 -10.01 -20.50 16.09
C LEU A 9 -9.63 -20.33 17.57
N GLY A 10 -10.60 -20.10 18.46
CA GLY A 10 -10.37 -20.02 19.91
C GLY A 10 -9.89 -21.33 20.52
N GLY A 11 -10.33 -22.49 20.01
CA GLY A 11 -9.84 -23.78 20.48
C GLY A 11 -8.37 -24.03 20.10
N ILE A 12 -7.96 -23.58 18.92
CA ILE A 12 -6.55 -23.67 18.48
C ILE A 12 -5.68 -22.69 19.28
N ASP A 13 -6.18 -21.49 19.56
CA ASP A 13 -5.47 -20.50 20.38
C ASP A 13 -5.12 -21.06 21.76
N ASN A 14 -6.11 -21.68 22.44
CA ASN A 14 -5.93 -22.29 23.76
C ASN A 14 -4.93 -23.47 23.69
N ALA A 15 -5.06 -24.33 22.68
CA ALA A 15 -4.13 -25.44 22.48
C ALA A 15 -2.70 -24.99 22.19
N ALA A 16 -2.51 -23.83 21.53
CA ALA A 16 -1.20 -23.27 21.29
C ALA A 16 -0.59 -22.64 22.59
N GLU A 17 -1.44 -22.05 23.45
CA GLU A 17 -1.03 -21.53 24.75
C GLU A 17 -0.58 -22.63 25.71
N GLU A 18 -1.31 -23.74 25.76
CA GLU A 18 -0.97 -24.91 26.58
C GLU A 18 0.37 -25.57 26.18
N LYS A 19 0.75 -25.49 24.90
CA LYS A 19 2.01 -26.06 24.38
C LYS A 19 3.24 -25.19 24.62
N GLY A 20 3.10 -24.03 25.24
CA GLY A 20 4.19 -23.14 25.62
C GLY A 20 4.38 -21.92 24.74
N SER A 21 5.20 -21.01 25.21
CA SER A 21 5.40 -19.67 24.62
C SER A 21 5.86 -19.71 23.16
N PHE A 22 6.72 -20.63 22.78
CA PHE A 22 7.22 -20.77 21.41
C PHE A 22 6.10 -21.12 20.43
N ILE A 23 5.28 -22.12 20.75
CA ILE A 23 4.15 -22.55 19.90
C ILE A 23 3.10 -21.45 19.79
N LYS A 24 2.82 -20.73 20.89
CA LYS A 24 1.95 -19.55 20.89
C LYS A 24 2.46 -18.49 19.90
N THR A 25 3.75 -18.16 19.96
CA THR A 25 4.37 -17.17 19.06
C THR A 25 4.28 -17.62 17.58
N LEU A 26 4.59 -18.88 17.30
CA LEU A 26 4.50 -19.45 15.95
C LEU A 26 3.06 -19.35 15.40
N TRP A 27 2.07 -19.66 16.23
CA TRP A 27 0.66 -19.53 15.87
C TRP A 27 0.24 -18.08 15.60
N GLN A 28 0.76 -17.13 16.40
CA GLN A 28 0.53 -15.70 16.15
C GLN A 28 1.14 -15.23 14.83
N ILE A 29 2.37 -15.69 14.52
CA ILE A 29 3.02 -15.41 13.23
C ILE A 29 2.19 -15.96 12.08
N LEU A 30 1.70 -17.20 12.17
CA LEU A 30 0.88 -17.78 11.13
C LEU A 30 -0.41 -16.99 10.90
N LYS A 31 -1.12 -16.61 11.95
CA LYS A 31 -2.31 -15.74 11.85
C LYS A 31 -1.98 -14.41 11.21
N PHE A 32 -0.86 -13.79 11.61
CA PHE A 32 -0.39 -12.53 11.03
C PHE A 32 -0.12 -12.67 9.52
N LEU A 33 0.53 -13.76 9.10
CA LEU A 33 0.81 -14.02 7.67
C LEU A 33 -0.49 -14.20 6.86
N VAL A 34 -1.47 -14.91 7.41
CA VAL A 34 -2.79 -15.07 6.75
C VAL A 34 -3.49 -13.72 6.60
N VAL A 35 -3.52 -12.90 7.65
CA VAL A 35 -4.10 -11.54 7.59
C VAL A 35 -3.34 -10.67 6.59
N SER A 36 -2.01 -10.72 6.59
CA SER A 36 -1.18 -9.97 5.64
C SER A 36 -1.44 -10.39 4.18
N GLY A 37 -1.62 -11.68 3.92
CA GLY A 37 -2.03 -12.18 2.60
C GLY A 37 -3.39 -11.61 2.17
N LEU A 38 -4.37 -11.57 3.07
CA LEU A 38 -5.68 -10.95 2.78
C LEU A 38 -5.56 -9.45 2.53
N VAL A 39 -4.73 -8.74 3.30
CA VAL A 39 -4.43 -7.32 3.06
C VAL A 39 -3.89 -7.09 1.65
N THR A 40 -2.93 -7.92 1.24
CA THR A 40 -2.35 -7.84 -0.12
C THR A 40 -3.41 -8.08 -1.20
N ILE A 41 -4.28 -9.07 -1.02
CA ILE A 41 -5.37 -9.34 -1.98
C ILE A 41 -6.33 -8.14 -2.06
N ILE A 42 -6.74 -7.59 -0.92
CA ILE A 42 -7.62 -6.41 -0.87
C ILE A 42 -6.95 -5.23 -1.58
N GLN A 43 -5.67 -4.98 -1.30
CA GLN A 43 -4.90 -3.91 -1.92
C GLN A 43 -4.82 -4.07 -3.44
N LEU A 44 -4.52 -5.28 -3.93
CA LEU A 44 -4.46 -5.57 -5.36
C LEU A 44 -5.81 -5.37 -6.05
N VAL A 45 -6.89 -5.85 -5.45
CA VAL A 45 -8.25 -5.66 -6.00
C VAL A 45 -8.58 -4.18 -6.07
N LEU A 46 -8.36 -3.43 -4.98
CA LEU A 46 -8.64 -2.00 -4.94
C LEU A 46 -7.74 -1.20 -5.90
N ALA A 47 -6.46 -1.56 -6.03
CA ALA A 47 -5.52 -0.92 -6.95
C ALA A 47 -5.95 -1.07 -8.43
N ASN A 48 -6.71 -2.11 -8.76
CA ASN A 48 -7.26 -2.32 -10.11
C ASN A 48 -8.66 -1.71 -10.30
N VAL A 49 -9.47 -1.64 -9.25
CA VAL A 49 -10.85 -1.15 -9.34
C VAL A 49 -10.94 0.37 -9.16
N LEU A 50 -10.17 0.95 -8.22
CA LEU A 50 -10.24 2.38 -7.93
C LEU A 50 -9.84 3.27 -9.12
N PRO A 51 -8.85 2.94 -9.98
CA PRO A 51 -8.58 3.72 -11.18
C PRO A 51 -9.81 3.91 -12.07
N LEU A 52 -10.67 2.90 -12.19
CA LEU A 52 -11.91 3.01 -13.00
C LEU A 52 -12.86 4.12 -12.50
N VAL A 53 -12.77 4.47 -11.22
CA VAL A 53 -13.59 5.53 -10.59
C VAL A 53 -12.88 6.88 -10.65
N PHE A 54 -11.56 6.90 -10.52
CA PHE A 54 -10.76 8.12 -10.38
C PHE A 54 -10.06 8.58 -11.66
N ASP A 55 -10.13 7.80 -12.74
CA ASP A 55 -9.49 8.12 -14.03
C ASP A 55 -9.88 9.48 -14.60
N SER A 56 -11.10 9.95 -14.33
CA SER A 56 -11.59 11.25 -14.79
C SER A 56 -11.13 12.44 -13.93
N VAL A 57 -10.40 12.19 -12.85
CA VAL A 57 -9.93 13.25 -11.92
C VAL A 57 -8.68 13.89 -12.48
N THR A 58 -8.84 15.06 -13.10
CA THR A 58 -7.74 15.85 -13.70
C THR A 58 -7.16 16.93 -12.78
N ALA A 59 -7.69 17.07 -11.57
CA ALA A 59 -7.16 18.02 -10.58
C ALA A 59 -5.70 17.71 -10.27
N THR A 60 -4.83 18.72 -10.37
CA THR A 60 -3.38 18.58 -10.17
C THR A 60 -3.01 18.45 -8.70
N LEU A 61 -1.93 17.74 -8.43
CA LEU A 61 -1.37 17.65 -7.07
C LEU A 61 -0.85 19.02 -6.60
N PRO A 62 -0.97 19.33 -5.30
CA PRO A 62 -0.39 20.54 -4.73
C PRO A 62 1.14 20.53 -4.81
N ALA A 63 1.75 21.71 -4.85
CA ALA A 63 3.19 21.88 -5.08
C ALA A 63 4.10 21.04 -4.16
N PHE A 64 3.72 20.86 -2.90
CA PHE A 64 4.52 20.07 -1.95
C PHE A 64 4.53 18.56 -2.26
N LEU A 65 3.51 18.04 -2.97
CA LEU A 65 3.49 16.65 -3.42
C LEU A 65 4.15 16.47 -4.79
N GLN A 66 4.21 17.49 -5.63
CA GLN A 66 4.78 17.39 -6.97
C GLN A 66 6.28 17.04 -6.94
N GLY A 67 7.02 17.43 -5.91
CA GLY A 67 8.42 17.05 -5.74
C GLY A 67 8.61 15.56 -5.41
N ILE A 68 7.61 14.94 -4.76
CA ILE A 68 7.63 13.53 -4.40
C ILE A 68 7.10 12.67 -5.55
N PHE A 69 6.04 13.16 -6.21
CA PHE A 69 5.34 12.49 -7.31
C PHE A 69 5.63 13.20 -8.64
N ALA A 70 6.91 13.40 -8.97
CA ALA A 70 7.29 14.00 -10.24
C ALA A 70 7.02 12.98 -11.40
N PRO A 71 6.54 13.44 -12.58
CA PRO A 71 6.22 12.55 -13.70
C PRO A 71 7.36 11.59 -14.06
N ASN A 72 8.58 12.09 -14.15
CA ASN A 72 9.77 11.29 -14.50
C ASN A 72 10.23 10.32 -13.41
N THR A 73 9.67 10.40 -12.21
CA THR A 73 9.94 9.44 -11.12
C THR A 73 8.95 8.28 -11.13
N ILE A 74 7.76 8.52 -11.69
CA ILE A 74 6.64 7.60 -11.63
C ILE A 74 6.45 6.85 -12.95
N PHE A 75 6.66 7.55 -14.08
CA PHE A 75 6.38 7.03 -15.42
C PHE A 75 7.65 6.94 -16.24
N ASP A 76 7.74 5.86 -17.03
CA ASP A 76 8.79 5.69 -18.03
C ASP A 76 8.32 6.19 -19.40
N ALA A 77 8.75 7.39 -19.77
CA ALA A 77 8.37 8.03 -21.02
C ALA A 77 9.01 7.36 -22.27
N THR A 78 9.82 6.31 -22.11
CA THR A 78 10.41 5.54 -23.21
C THR A 78 9.56 4.33 -23.59
N THR A 79 8.61 3.92 -22.75
CA THR A 79 7.73 2.78 -23.00
C THR A 79 6.34 3.21 -23.48
N ALA A 80 5.69 2.37 -24.28
CA ALA A 80 4.32 2.63 -24.75
C ALA A 80 3.33 2.77 -23.58
N GLU A 81 3.46 1.90 -22.57
CA GLU A 81 2.62 1.95 -21.36
C GLU A 81 2.87 3.24 -20.56
N GLY A 82 4.12 3.63 -20.36
CA GLY A 82 4.44 4.86 -19.67
C GLY A 82 3.94 6.11 -20.38
N ILE A 83 4.02 6.16 -21.72
CA ILE A 83 3.48 7.25 -22.55
C ILE A 83 1.95 7.33 -22.40
N GLU A 84 1.25 6.19 -22.43
CA GLU A 84 -0.20 6.14 -22.20
C GLU A 84 -0.57 6.67 -20.82
N GLN A 85 0.14 6.24 -19.78
CA GLN A 85 -0.07 6.70 -18.41
C GLN A 85 0.22 8.18 -18.22
N ILE A 86 1.27 8.70 -18.86
CA ILE A 86 1.58 10.13 -18.88
C ILE A 86 0.42 10.90 -19.50
N GLY A 87 -0.08 10.47 -20.67
CA GLY A 87 -1.23 11.10 -21.32
C GLY A 87 -2.50 11.11 -20.47
N LYS A 88 -2.64 10.11 -19.58
CA LYS A 88 -3.80 9.96 -18.70
C LYS A 88 -3.71 10.77 -17.40
N TYR A 89 -2.52 10.82 -16.80
CA TYR A 89 -2.36 11.32 -15.43
C TYR A 89 -1.46 12.55 -15.28
N VAL A 90 -0.90 13.05 -16.38
CA VAL A 90 -0.05 14.25 -16.37
C VAL A 90 -0.69 15.36 -17.18
N VAL A 91 -0.83 16.53 -16.59
CA VAL A 91 -1.38 17.72 -17.22
C VAL A 91 -0.28 18.72 -17.53
N GLY A 92 -0.27 19.29 -18.74
CA GLY A 92 0.62 20.40 -19.13
C GLY A 92 2.04 20.00 -19.47
N GLY A 93 2.36 18.69 -19.57
CA GLY A 93 3.68 18.20 -19.96
C GLY A 93 3.80 17.82 -21.43
N THR A 94 5.04 17.87 -21.94
CA THR A 94 5.44 17.30 -23.24
C THR A 94 6.49 16.22 -23.02
N ILE A 95 6.55 15.23 -23.92
CA ILE A 95 7.60 14.20 -23.88
C ILE A 95 8.71 14.62 -24.87
N GLU A 96 9.89 14.87 -24.34
CA GLU A 96 11.08 15.24 -25.14
C GLU A 96 12.22 14.28 -24.78
N ASN A 97 12.74 13.58 -25.78
CA ASN A 97 13.86 12.62 -25.61
C ASN A 97 13.63 11.56 -24.51
N GLY A 98 12.40 11.06 -24.36
CA GLY A 98 12.05 10.07 -23.34
C GLY A 98 11.90 10.64 -21.92
N VAL A 99 11.80 11.96 -21.78
CA VAL A 99 11.61 12.66 -20.50
C VAL A 99 10.38 13.55 -20.58
N VAL A 100 9.60 13.60 -19.52
CA VAL A 100 8.47 14.55 -19.39
C VAL A 100 9.01 15.92 -18.99
N VAL A 101 8.82 16.88 -19.88
CA VAL A 101 9.20 18.29 -19.64
C VAL A 101 7.96 19.08 -19.24
N GLY A 102 8.04 19.79 -18.13
CA GLY A 102 6.88 20.46 -17.55
C GLY A 102 5.92 19.45 -16.91
N GLY A 103 4.69 19.57 -16.93
CA GLY A 103 3.70 18.58 -16.50
C GLY A 103 3.60 18.36 -14.99
N VAL A 104 2.39 18.12 -14.55
CA VAL A 104 2.04 17.88 -13.16
C VAL A 104 1.14 16.65 -13.06
N VAL A 105 1.48 15.74 -12.15
CA VAL A 105 0.68 14.55 -11.86
C VAL A 105 -0.65 14.95 -11.22
N THR A 106 -1.71 14.27 -11.60
CA THR A 106 -3.07 14.50 -11.11
C THR A 106 -3.43 13.63 -9.91
N TRP A 107 -4.47 14.03 -9.19
CA TRP A 107 -5.09 13.21 -8.15
C TRP A 107 -5.65 11.89 -8.68
N GLY A 108 -5.99 11.83 -9.98
CA GLY A 108 -6.44 10.59 -10.63
C GLY A 108 -5.44 9.44 -10.49
N TYR A 109 -4.14 9.75 -10.51
CA TYR A 109 -3.08 8.76 -10.27
C TYR A 109 -2.93 8.42 -8.78
N LEU A 110 -2.84 9.45 -7.93
CA LEU A 110 -2.47 9.26 -6.53
C LEU A 110 -3.58 8.66 -5.67
N LEU A 111 -4.85 9.09 -5.89
CA LEU A 111 -5.97 8.65 -5.06
C LEU A 111 -6.21 7.14 -5.09
N PRO A 112 -6.25 6.45 -6.24
CA PRO A 112 -6.38 5.00 -6.27
C PRO A 112 -5.30 4.28 -5.48
N PHE A 113 -4.06 4.68 -5.67
CA PHE A 113 -2.91 4.11 -4.97
C PHE A 113 -3.00 4.35 -3.46
N PHE A 114 -3.26 5.60 -3.05
CA PHE A 114 -3.35 5.97 -1.64
C PHE A 114 -4.52 5.27 -0.95
N LEU A 115 -5.71 5.28 -1.55
CA LEU A 115 -6.90 4.68 -0.97
C LEU A 115 -6.82 3.16 -0.92
N SER A 116 -6.26 2.49 -1.92
CA SER A 116 -6.07 1.04 -1.89
C SER A 116 -5.17 0.62 -0.72
N ASN A 117 -4.06 1.34 -0.53
CA ASN A 117 -3.17 1.12 0.60
C ASN A 117 -3.85 1.44 1.94
N LEU A 118 -4.51 2.58 2.04
CA LEU A 118 -5.17 3.02 3.27
C LEU A 118 -6.23 2.02 3.72
N ILE A 119 -7.15 1.64 2.84
CA ILE A 119 -8.26 0.72 3.16
C ILE A 119 -7.71 -0.66 3.53
N ALA A 120 -6.79 -1.21 2.75
CA ALA A 120 -6.19 -2.51 3.02
C ALA A 120 -5.46 -2.54 4.38
N ASN A 121 -4.71 -1.49 4.70
CA ASN A 121 -3.98 -1.40 5.97
C ASN A 121 -4.91 -1.16 7.17
N ILE A 122 -6.00 -0.39 7.03
CA ILE A 122 -7.03 -0.27 8.07
C ILE A 122 -7.63 -1.63 8.38
N TYR A 123 -7.98 -2.40 7.35
CA TYR A 123 -8.48 -3.76 7.51
C TYR A 123 -7.44 -4.65 8.23
N GLY A 124 -6.19 -4.62 7.79
CA GLY A 124 -5.10 -5.40 8.37
C GLY A 124 -4.85 -5.06 9.85
N PHE A 125 -4.84 -3.78 10.19
CA PHE A 125 -4.73 -3.34 11.58
C PHE A 125 -5.85 -3.89 12.45
N TRP A 126 -7.09 -3.73 12.00
CA TRP A 126 -8.27 -4.21 12.74
C TRP A 126 -8.24 -5.72 12.93
N GLN A 127 -7.98 -6.49 11.85
CA GLN A 127 -7.93 -7.94 11.93
C GLN A 127 -6.79 -8.42 12.83
N ASN A 128 -5.60 -7.87 12.71
CA ASN A 128 -4.48 -8.24 13.55
C ASN A 128 -4.73 -7.89 15.03
N LYS A 129 -5.29 -6.72 15.31
CA LYS A 129 -5.68 -6.33 16.67
C LYS A 129 -6.64 -7.34 17.28
N LYS A 130 -7.68 -7.74 16.53
CA LYS A 130 -8.76 -8.62 17.02
C LYS A 130 -8.38 -10.09 17.07
N THR A 131 -7.71 -10.60 16.04
CA THR A 131 -7.50 -12.05 15.86
C THR A 131 -6.11 -12.52 16.23
N THR A 132 -5.07 -11.75 15.90
CA THR A 132 -3.68 -12.14 16.10
C THR A 132 -3.19 -11.81 17.50
N PHE A 133 -3.37 -10.55 17.92
CA PHE A 133 -2.82 -10.07 19.18
C PHE A 133 -3.84 -9.99 20.31
N LYS A 134 -5.15 -10.10 20.01
CA LYS A 134 -6.24 -9.95 21.00
C LYS A 134 -6.01 -8.74 21.91
N SER A 135 -5.62 -7.61 21.30
CA SER A 135 -5.17 -6.42 22.02
C SER A 135 -6.32 -5.49 22.33
N ASP A 136 -6.43 -5.06 23.60
CA ASP A 136 -7.34 -4.01 24.05
C ASP A 136 -6.74 -2.61 23.89
N ALA A 137 -5.74 -2.46 23.03
CA ALA A 137 -5.07 -1.20 22.78
C ALA A 137 -6.08 -0.09 22.44
N PRO A 138 -5.93 1.09 23.06
CA PRO A 138 -6.85 2.22 22.89
C PRO A 138 -6.81 2.76 21.44
N TRP A 139 -7.84 3.49 21.06
CA TRP A 139 -8.03 4.00 19.70
C TRP A 139 -6.91 4.91 19.19
N TYR A 140 -6.22 5.63 20.08
CA TYR A 140 -5.12 6.51 19.65
C TYR A 140 -3.93 5.74 19.04
N ASN A 141 -3.74 4.47 19.40
CA ASN A 141 -2.74 3.62 18.74
C ASN A 141 -3.08 3.41 17.27
N PHE A 142 -4.37 3.38 16.91
CA PHE A 142 -4.81 3.35 15.52
C PHE A 142 -4.45 4.67 14.80
N ALA A 143 -4.67 5.81 15.44
CA ALA A 143 -4.30 7.11 14.86
C ALA A 143 -2.78 7.21 14.62
N ILE A 144 -1.96 6.78 15.60
CA ILE A 144 -0.49 6.70 15.44
C ILE A 144 -0.12 5.77 14.28
N TYR A 145 -0.75 4.60 14.19
CA TYR A 145 -0.51 3.66 13.10
C TYR A 145 -0.79 4.29 11.71
N ILE A 146 -1.91 5.00 11.56
CA ILE A 146 -2.25 5.69 10.30
C ILE A 146 -1.21 6.75 9.95
N VAL A 147 -0.81 7.59 10.91
CA VAL A 147 0.23 8.62 10.69
C VAL A 147 1.56 7.99 10.26
N LEU A 148 2.00 6.95 10.95
CA LEU A 148 3.23 6.23 10.60
C LEU A 148 3.13 5.57 9.22
N MET A 149 1.99 4.99 8.88
CA MET A 149 1.75 4.38 7.58
C MET A 149 1.84 5.43 6.45
N ILE A 150 1.21 6.59 6.61
CA ILE A 150 1.30 7.69 5.64
C ILE A 150 2.75 8.15 5.50
N ALA A 151 3.45 8.35 6.60
CA ALA A 151 4.86 8.75 6.60
C ALA A 151 5.75 7.72 5.88
N LEU A 152 5.50 6.41 6.10
CA LEU A 152 6.22 5.34 5.42
C LEU A 152 5.94 5.30 3.93
N ILE A 153 4.70 5.52 3.49
CA ILE A 153 4.35 5.59 2.06
C ILE A 153 5.10 6.74 1.40
N LEU A 154 5.06 7.93 1.98
CA LEU A 154 5.76 9.10 1.45
C LEU A 154 7.27 8.90 1.43
N PHE A 155 7.84 8.38 2.51
CA PHE A 155 9.27 8.09 2.61
C PHE A 155 9.71 7.04 1.58
N SER A 156 8.96 5.94 1.43
CA SER A 156 9.26 4.88 0.46
C SER A 156 9.22 5.41 -0.98
N THR A 157 8.25 6.24 -1.31
CA THR A 157 8.14 6.84 -2.64
C THR A 157 9.31 7.80 -2.91
N TRP A 158 9.66 8.63 -1.94
CA TRP A 158 10.83 9.51 -2.03
C TRP A 158 12.13 8.71 -2.19
N LEU A 159 12.32 7.67 -1.37
CA LEU A 159 13.50 6.81 -1.41
C LEU A 159 13.63 6.09 -2.76
N GLN A 160 12.50 5.58 -3.29
CA GLN A 160 12.47 4.95 -4.61
C GLN A 160 12.92 5.92 -5.69
N GLY A 161 12.40 7.14 -5.72
CA GLY A 161 12.81 8.17 -6.68
C GLY A 161 14.30 8.52 -6.55
N TRP A 162 14.83 8.60 -5.33
CA TRP A 162 16.25 8.83 -5.08
C TRP A 162 17.14 7.68 -5.58
N ILE A 163 16.75 6.43 -5.32
CA ILE A 163 17.48 5.24 -5.78
C ILE A 163 17.49 5.18 -7.32
N VAL A 164 16.33 5.36 -7.96
CA VAL A 164 16.22 5.39 -9.42
C VAL A 164 17.11 6.49 -10.01
N GLY A 165 17.12 7.69 -9.41
CA GLY A 165 17.97 8.80 -9.83
C GLY A 165 19.48 8.52 -9.69
N ILE A 166 19.90 7.65 -8.76
CA ILE A 166 21.29 7.20 -8.63
C ILE A 166 21.59 6.15 -9.72
N ILE A 167 20.74 5.14 -9.86
CA ILE A 167 20.95 4.04 -10.83
C ILE A 167 21.01 4.59 -12.26
N ALA A 168 20.17 5.56 -12.60
CA ALA A 168 20.18 6.20 -13.92
C ALA A 168 21.47 6.97 -14.24
N LYS A 169 22.30 7.29 -13.24
CA LYS A 169 23.61 7.97 -13.43
C LYS A 169 24.79 7.00 -13.52
N VAL A 170 24.54 5.71 -13.30
CA VAL A 170 25.58 4.68 -13.42
C VAL A 170 25.53 4.15 -14.85
N ASP A 171 26.51 4.58 -15.67
CA ASP A 171 26.74 3.99 -17.01
C ASP A 171 27.16 2.53 -16.83
N TRP A 172 26.34 1.62 -17.33
CA TRP A 172 26.61 0.18 -17.36
C TRP A 172 27.26 -0.20 -18.69
#